data_9eb195cb1be12ccfb96abc957e665048
#
_entry.id   9eb195cb1be12ccfb96abc957e665048
#
_cell.length_a   1.000
_cell.length_b   1.000
_cell.length_c   1.000
_cell.angle_alpha   90.00
_cell.angle_beta   90.00
_cell.angle_gamma   90.00
#
_symmetry.space_group_name_H-M   'P 1'
#
loop_
_entity.id
_entity.type
_entity.pdbx_description
1 polymer ?
#
loop_
_entity_poly.entity_id
_entity_poly.type
_entity_poly.pdbx_seq_one_letter_code
_entity_poly.pdbx_strand_id
1 'polypeptide(L)' 'MYARARAYDSVRAVLSDDHNHERGLAGAQMVATAVLAESGVGGLAEVTVELSLKLASALERIAGDQGLAAVDLADVWFVD' A
#
# COMPACT_ATOMS: atom_id res chain seq x y z
N MET A 1 1.33 -10.93 12.24
CA MET A 1 -0.06 -10.90 11.74
C MET A 1 -0.07 -11.06 10.24
N TYR A 2 -0.97 -11.89 9.75
CA TYR A 2 -1.06 -12.23 8.32
C TYR A 2 -1.26 -11.01 7.42
N ALA A 3 -2.25 -10.16 7.74
CA ALA A 3 -2.57 -9.00 6.90
C ALA A 3 -1.41 -8.02 6.82
N ARG A 4 -0.72 -7.79 7.93
CA ARG A 4 0.43 -6.89 7.96
C ARG A 4 1.59 -7.44 7.12
N ALA A 5 1.86 -8.74 7.24
CA ALA A 5 2.92 -9.40 6.48
C ALA A 5 2.64 -9.33 4.97
N ARG A 6 1.39 -9.56 4.58
CA ARG A 6 1.01 -9.50 3.18
C ARG A 6 1.02 -8.07 2.62
N ALA A 7 0.62 -7.10 3.44
CA ALA A 7 0.74 -5.69 3.07
C ALA A 7 2.20 -5.32 2.83
N TYR A 8 3.09 -5.77 3.70
CA TYR A 8 4.54 -5.58 3.54
C TYR A 8 5.04 -6.21 2.25
N ASP A 9 4.63 -7.44 1.95
CA ASP A 9 5.03 -8.14 0.73
C ASP A 9 4.62 -7.34 -0.52
N SER A 10 3.42 -6.80 -0.52
CA SER A 10 2.89 -6.01 -1.63
C SER A 10 3.72 -4.75 -1.86
N VAL A 11 3.99 -4.00 -0.80
CA VAL A 11 4.79 -2.78 -0.88
C VAL A 11 6.21 -3.10 -1.33
N ARG A 12 6.80 -4.16 -0.78
CA ARG A 12 8.14 -4.58 -1.13
C ARG A 12 8.24 -4.97 -2.61
N ALA A 13 7.21 -5.63 -3.14
CA ALA A 13 7.17 -6.02 -4.54
C ALA A 13 7.26 -4.79 -5.44
N VAL A 14 6.54 -3.72 -5.11
CA VAL A 14 6.59 -2.47 -5.87
C VAL A 14 7.95 -1.80 -5.74
N LEU A 15 8.49 -1.73 -4.52
CA LEU A 15 9.76 -1.05 -4.26
C LEU A 15 10.95 -1.77 -4.86
N SER A 16 10.88 -3.09 -4.99
CA SER A 16 11.98 -3.91 -5.51
C SER A 16 12.26 -3.68 -6.99
N ASP A 17 11.29 -3.13 -7.72
CA ASP A 17 11.41 -2.88 -9.15
C ASP A 17 11.25 -1.39 -9.47
N ASP A 18 12.06 -0.56 -8.82
CA ASP A 18 12.05 0.91 -8.93
C ASP A 18 12.04 1.41 -10.36
N HIS A 19 12.80 0.75 -11.23
CA HIS A 19 12.98 1.18 -12.59
C HIS A 19 12.02 0.52 -13.57
N ASN A 20 11.13 -0.35 -13.06
CA ASN A 20 10.18 -1.05 -13.90
C ASN A 20 8.81 -1.09 -13.23
N HIS A 21 8.01 -0.08 -13.56
CA HIS A 21 6.66 0.06 -13.02
C HIS A 21 5.77 -1.16 -13.30
N GLU A 22 5.85 -1.72 -14.49
CA GLU A 22 5.04 -2.88 -14.87
C GLU A 22 5.36 -4.11 -14.03
N ARG A 23 6.64 -4.34 -13.73
CA ARG A 23 7.05 -5.45 -12.86
C ARG A 23 6.58 -5.26 -11.43
N GLY A 24 6.70 -4.02 -10.93
CA GLY A 24 6.22 -3.70 -9.60
C GLY A 24 4.73 -3.93 -9.47
N LEU A 25 3.97 -3.49 -10.46
CA LEU A 25 2.52 -3.70 -10.52
C LEU A 25 2.19 -5.19 -10.56
N ALA A 26 2.86 -5.95 -11.43
CA ALA A 26 2.64 -7.40 -11.55
C ALA A 26 2.95 -8.11 -10.22
N GLY A 27 4.02 -7.71 -9.54
CA GLY A 27 4.38 -8.27 -8.24
C GLY A 27 3.31 -8.02 -7.19
N ALA A 28 2.79 -6.80 -7.14
CA ALA A 28 1.71 -6.46 -6.21
C ALA A 28 0.44 -7.26 -6.53
N GLN A 29 0.12 -7.44 -7.82
CA GLN A 29 -1.02 -8.23 -8.25
C GLN A 29 -0.87 -9.70 -7.85
N MET A 30 0.34 -10.24 -7.92
CA MET A 30 0.61 -11.61 -7.49
C MET A 30 0.35 -11.79 -6.00
N VAL A 31 0.77 -10.82 -5.19
CA VAL A 31 0.50 -10.85 -3.75
C VAL A 31 -1.01 -10.81 -3.48
N ALA A 32 -1.72 -9.91 -4.16
CA ALA A 32 -3.18 -9.79 -4.00
C ALA A 32 -3.88 -11.08 -4.38
N THR A 33 -3.48 -11.70 -5.49
CA THR A 33 -4.05 -12.97 -5.94
C THR A 33 -3.78 -14.08 -4.92
N ALA A 34 -2.58 -14.13 -4.36
CA ALA A 34 -2.23 -15.11 -3.34
C ALA A 34 -3.08 -14.93 -2.08
N VAL A 35 -3.28 -13.69 -1.65
CA VAL A 35 -4.13 -13.38 -0.48
C VAL A 35 -5.56 -13.85 -0.73
N LEU A 36 -6.09 -13.56 -1.91
CA LEU A 36 -7.45 -13.96 -2.28
C LEU A 36 -7.59 -15.48 -2.25
N ALA A 37 -6.60 -16.19 -2.77
CA ALA A 37 -6.61 -17.66 -2.79
C ALA A 37 -6.50 -18.27 -1.38
N GLU A 38 -5.69 -17.66 -0.51
CA GLU A 38 -5.43 -18.17 0.85
C GLU A 38 -6.50 -17.80 1.85
N SER A 39 -7.04 -16.60 1.76
CA SER A 39 -7.87 -16.02 2.81
C SER A 39 -9.19 -15.43 2.32
N GLY A 40 -9.44 -15.50 1.03
CA GLY A 40 -10.68 -15.01 0.43
C GLY A 40 -10.80 -13.48 0.47
N VAL A 41 -12.01 -13.01 0.23
CA VAL A 41 -12.32 -11.59 0.18
C VAL A 41 -12.07 -10.91 1.53
N GLY A 42 -12.36 -11.60 2.62
CA GLY A 42 -12.12 -11.08 3.98
C GLY A 42 -10.65 -10.78 4.22
N GLY A 43 -9.77 -11.69 3.81
CA GLY A 43 -8.33 -11.48 3.94
C GLY A 43 -7.83 -10.34 3.07
N LEU A 44 -8.35 -10.22 1.87
CA LEU A 44 -8.01 -9.12 0.97
C LEU A 44 -8.45 -7.78 1.55
N ALA A 45 -9.64 -7.72 2.15
CA ALA A 45 -10.13 -6.52 2.82
C ALA A 45 -9.21 -6.12 3.98
N GLU A 46 -8.76 -7.08 4.78
CA GLU A 46 -7.84 -6.81 5.89
C GLU A 46 -6.51 -6.25 5.42
N VAL A 47 -5.96 -6.78 4.32
CA VAL A 47 -4.72 -6.26 3.74
C VAL A 47 -4.91 -4.83 3.25
N THR A 48 -6.06 -4.55 2.63
CA THR A 48 -6.39 -3.20 2.15
C THR A 48 -6.42 -2.21 3.31
N VAL A 49 -7.03 -2.59 4.44
CA VAL A 49 -7.07 -1.75 5.64
C VAL A 49 -5.65 -1.49 6.16
N GLU A 50 -4.82 -2.53 6.24
CA GLU A 50 -3.44 -2.37 6.70
C GLU A 50 -2.65 -1.41 5.80
N LEU A 51 -2.78 -1.54 4.49
CA LEU A 51 -2.13 -0.64 3.54
C LEU A 51 -2.61 0.79 3.70
N SER A 52 -3.93 0.97 3.89
CA SER A 52 -4.51 2.30 4.07
C SER A 52 -3.98 2.97 5.33
N LEU A 53 -3.89 2.22 6.43
CA LEU A 53 -3.38 2.76 7.70
C LEU A 53 -1.89 3.13 7.58
N LYS A 54 -1.10 2.30 6.91
CA LYS A 54 0.32 2.58 6.72
C LYS A 54 0.53 3.80 5.83
N LEU A 55 -0.24 3.91 4.76
CA LEU A 55 -0.15 5.06 3.86
C LEU A 55 -0.58 6.35 4.56
N ALA A 56 -1.68 6.31 5.31
CA ALA A 56 -2.14 7.46 6.08
C ALA A 56 -1.07 7.92 7.09
N SER A 57 -0.45 6.96 7.77
CA SER A 57 0.62 7.25 8.73
C SER A 57 1.83 7.91 8.06
N ALA A 58 2.22 7.41 6.88
CA ALA A 58 3.31 8.00 6.11
C ALA A 58 2.98 9.43 5.67
N LEU A 59 1.76 9.64 5.20
CA LEU A 59 1.31 10.97 4.76
C LEU A 59 1.28 11.96 5.93
N GLU A 60 0.86 11.53 7.12
CA GLU A 60 0.87 12.38 8.31
C GLU A 60 2.29 12.82 8.65
N ARG A 61 3.26 11.91 8.53
CA ARG A 61 4.65 12.19 8.82
C ARG A 61 5.24 13.19 7.82
N ILE A 62 5.00 12.98 6.53
CA ILE A 62 5.47 13.86 5.46
C ILE A 62 4.81 15.24 5.58
N ALA A 63 3.51 15.27 5.79
CA ALA A 63 2.75 16.53 5.92
C ALA A 63 3.24 17.32 7.13
N GLY A 64 3.49 16.64 8.25
CA GLY A 64 4.03 17.27 9.44
C GLY A 64 5.34 18.00 9.19
N ASP A 65 6.25 17.36 8.44
CA ASP A 65 7.53 17.94 8.09
C ASP A 65 7.38 19.18 7.16
N GLN A 66 6.31 19.21 6.39
CA GLN A 66 6.04 20.32 5.46
C GLN A 66 5.10 21.38 6.01
N GLY A 67 4.58 21.19 7.23
CA GLY A 67 3.62 22.12 7.83
C GLY A 67 2.24 22.06 7.18
N LEU A 68 1.88 20.90 6.62
CA LEU A 68 0.60 20.70 5.91
C LEU A 68 -0.30 19.75 6.70
N ALA A 69 -1.60 19.78 6.39
CA ALA A 69 -2.52 18.76 6.87
C ALA A 69 -2.38 17.51 5.99
N ALA A 70 -2.41 16.33 6.60
CA ALA A 70 -2.24 15.06 5.87
C ALA A 70 -3.31 14.86 4.80
N VAL A 71 -4.55 15.28 5.05
CA VAL A 71 -5.63 15.15 4.07
C VAL A 71 -5.37 15.99 2.83
N ASP A 72 -4.76 17.16 2.99
CA ASP A 72 -4.42 18.01 1.86
C ASP A 72 -3.30 17.39 1.02
N LEU A 73 -2.32 16.77 1.67
CA LEU A 73 -1.26 16.07 0.97
C LEU A 73 -1.81 14.85 0.21
N ALA A 74 -2.74 14.12 0.83
CA ALA A 74 -3.40 12.99 0.17
C ALA A 74 -4.14 13.44 -1.09
N ASP A 75 -4.83 14.58 -1.03
CA ASP A 75 -5.52 15.13 -2.18
C ASP A 75 -4.55 15.40 -3.34
N VAL A 76 -3.38 15.94 -3.04
CA VAL A 76 -2.35 16.20 -4.06
C VAL A 76 -1.87 14.89 -4.67
N TRP A 77 -1.61 13.88 -3.84
CA TRP A 77 -1.07 12.59 -4.30
C TRP A 77 -2.05 11.81 -5.18
N PHE A 78 -3.35 11.96 -4.94
CA PHE A 78 -4.37 11.13 -5.60
C PHE A 78 -5.19 11.88 -6.66
N VAL A 79 -4.85 13.12 -6.95
CA VAL A 79 -5.59 13.93 -7.93
C VAL A 79 -5.25 13.57 -9.38
N ASP A 80 -4.11 13.02 -9.61
CA ASP A 80 -3.70 12.68 -10.98
C ASP A 80 -4.48 11.49 -11.53
#